data_8a4ed5ee9979dd9737342c98613dae41
#
_entry.id   8a4ed5ee9979dd9737342c98613dae41
#
_cell.length_a   1.000
_cell.length_b   1.000
_cell.length_c   1.000
_cell.angle_alpha   90.00
_cell.angle_beta   90.00
_cell.angle_gamma   90.00
#
_symmetry.space_group_name_H-M   'P 1'
#
loop_
_entity.id
_entity.type
_entity.pdbx_description
1 polymer ?
#
loop_
_entity_poly.entity_id
_entity_poly.type
_entity_poly.pdbx_seq_one_letter_code
_entity_poly.pdbx_strand_id
1 'polypeptide(L)'
;MTETNHFNVLVLGAGPGGYVAAIRAAQLGKTAAVIEKKNWGGVCLNVGCIPSKALLRNAELAHVLTHEKDVFGIQGEATMAFGPTHERSRKVSAGIVKGVHFLMKKNKITEIDGWGTLRPREGDGPGSVEVELNDGSTATYTYDDLIIGTGATTRLIPGTTLSERVVTYEEQILDPELPGSVIIAGSGAIGVEFAYVMANFGVDVTIVEFLDRMVPTEDADVSKELLKHYKKLGVKVLLGTKVEGIEDRGAESGDQVKVTVSKNETSQVLEADKVLQAIGFAPRLEGYGLEALGVATERGAIVIDDHCRTTVDNVYAIGDVTGKLMLAHTAEAQGVVAAETMAGAETMPVEYDFIPRATYCQPQIASFGYTEEQAKEKGFDVKVAKFPFSANGKAMG
;
A
#
# COMPACT_ATOMS: atom_id res chain seq x y z
N MET A 1 -0.10 -11.90 -38.94
CA MET A 1 1.13 -12.07 -38.14
C MET A 1 0.68 -12.92 -36.96
N THR A 2 1.25 -14.10 -36.79
CA THR A 2 1.02 -14.94 -35.62
C THR A 2 1.49 -14.12 -34.42
N GLU A 3 0.60 -13.79 -33.49
CA GLU A 3 0.96 -13.16 -32.22
C GLU A 3 2.01 -14.04 -31.56
N THR A 4 3.16 -13.44 -31.25
CA THR A 4 4.26 -14.13 -30.58
C THR A 4 3.86 -14.26 -29.12
N ASN A 5 3.54 -15.48 -28.68
CA ASN A 5 3.21 -15.76 -27.27
C ASN A 5 4.47 -16.01 -26.42
N HIS A 6 5.66 -15.65 -26.92
CA HIS A 6 6.94 -15.81 -26.23
C HIS A 6 7.63 -14.48 -26.00
N PHE A 7 8.12 -14.26 -24.76
CA PHE A 7 8.82 -13.05 -24.34
C PHE A 7 10.11 -13.40 -23.60
N ASN A 8 11.14 -12.55 -23.76
CA ASN A 8 12.34 -12.73 -22.93
C ASN A 8 12.00 -12.52 -21.46
N VAL A 9 11.15 -11.53 -21.13
CA VAL A 9 10.74 -11.24 -19.76
C VAL A 9 9.21 -11.19 -19.66
N LEU A 10 8.64 -12.02 -18.82
CA LEU A 10 7.23 -11.99 -18.49
C LEU A 10 7.07 -11.52 -17.03
N VAL A 11 6.23 -10.49 -16.80
CA VAL A 11 5.98 -9.92 -15.50
C VAL A 11 4.56 -10.26 -15.06
N LEU A 12 4.40 -10.87 -13.89
CA LEU A 12 3.12 -11.15 -13.28
C LEU A 12 2.78 -10.07 -12.25
N GLY A 13 1.86 -9.16 -12.62
CA GLY A 13 1.43 -7.99 -11.85
C GLY A 13 1.98 -6.67 -12.39
N ALA A 14 1.09 -5.73 -12.69
CA ALA A 14 1.40 -4.39 -13.20
C ALA A 14 1.49 -3.31 -12.09
N GLY A 15 1.81 -3.70 -10.85
CA GLY A 15 2.11 -2.76 -9.77
C GLY A 15 3.37 -1.93 -10.05
N PRO A 16 3.76 -0.99 -9.15
CA PRO A 16 4.91 -0.11 -9.34
C PRO A 16 6.19 -0.86 -9.72
N GLY A 17 6.51 -1.94 -9.04
CA GLY A 17 7.67 -2.77 -9.38
C GLY A 17 7.54 -3.41 -10.75
N GLY A 18 6.35 -3.95 -11.09
CA GLY A 18 6.14 -4.71 -12.32
C GLY A 18 6.26 -3.85 -13.58
N TYR A 19 5.57 -2.69 -13.65
CA TYR A 19 5.67 -1.85 -14.83
C TYR A 19 7.06 -1.21 -14.97
N VAL A 20 7.73 -0.85 -13.87
CA VAL A 20 9.11 -0.32 -13.89
C VAL A 20 10.09 -1.39 -14.36
N ALA A 21 9.99 -2.63 -13.86
CA ALA A 21 10.82 -3.74 -14.28
C ALA A 21 10.68 -4.03 -15.78
N ALA A 22 9.43 -4.07 -16.28
CA ALA A 22 9.17 -4.29 -17.71
C ALA A 22 9.75 -3.17 -18.58
N ILE A 23 9.63 -1.90 -18.16
CA ILE A 23 10.24 -0.75 -18.86
C ILE A 23 11.75 -0.90 -18.88
N ARG A 24 12.37 -1.22 -17.73
CA ARG A 24 13.83 -1.35 -17.67
C ARG A 24 14.35 -2.53 -18.51
N ALA A 25 13.68 -3.67 -18.49
CA ALA A 25 13.98 -4.82 -19.32
C ALA A 25 13.92 -4.46 -20.83
N ALA A 26 12.87 -3.75 -21.26
CA ALA A 26 12.72 -3.29 -22.63
C ALA A 26 13.82 -2.30 -23.04
N GLN A 27 14.22 -1.38 -22.16
CA GLN A 27 15.34 -0.45 -22.39
C GLN A 27 16.69 -1.17 -22.54
N LEU A 28 16.83 -2.35 -21.93
CA LEU A 28 18.00 -3.23 -22.04
C LEU A 28 17.92 -4.20 -23.23
N GLY A 29 16.95 -4.00 -24.12
CA GLY A 29 16.82 -4.75 -25.38
C GLY A 29 16.04 -6.07 -25.28
N LYS A 30 15.39 -6.36 -24.15
CA LYS A 30 14.55 -7.55 -23.98
C LYS A 30 13.14 -7.32 -24.52
N THR A 31 12.51 -8.34 -25.09
CA THR A 31 11.05 -8.33 -25.32
C THR A 31 10.35 -8.58 -23.99
N ALA A 32 9.37 -7.74 -23.64
CA ALA A 32 8.68 -7.82 -22.35
C ALA A 32 7.17 -7.80 -22.49
N ALA A 33 6.48 -8.55 -21.61
CA ALA A 33 5.05 -8.47 -21.43
C ALA A 33 4.71 -8.41 -19.95
N VAL A 34 3.56 -7.79 -19.64
CA VAL A 34 3.03 -7.68 -18.28
C VAL A 34 1.62 -8.23 -18.25
N ILE A 35 1.34 -9.12 -17.30
CA ILE A 35 0.01 -9.70 -17.05
C ILE A 35 -0.61 -8.98 -15.86
N GLU A 36 -1.81 -8.42 -16.04
CA GLU A 36 -2.56 -7.75 -14.97
C GLU A 36 -4.06 -8.05 -15.10
N LYS A 37 -4.69 -8.43 -13.99
CA LYS A 37 -6.13 -8.76 -13.99
C LYS A 37 -7.03 -7.53 -13.90
N LYS A 38 -6.67 -6.54 -13.05
CA LYS A 38 -7.61 -5.51 -12.60
C LYS A 38 -7.04 -4.09 -12.67
N ASN A 39 -5.86 -3.87 -12.13
CA ASN A 39 -5.37 -2.54 -11.78
C ASN A 39 -3.99 -2.24 -12.37
N TRP A 40 -3.93 -1.77 -13.61
CA TRP A 40 -2.68 -1.23 -14.17
C TRP A 40 -2.11 -0.11 -13.29
N GLY A 41 -0.85 -0.23 -12.89
CA GLY A 41 -0.24 0.61 -11.85
C GLY A 41 -0.44 0.08 -10.43
N GLY A 42 -1.13 -1.05 -10.25
CA GLY A 42 -1.34 -1.75 -8.98
C GLY A 42 -2.18 -0.97 -7.97
N VAL A 43 -2.10 -1.41 -6.71
CA VAL A 43 -2.76 -0.79 -5.56
C VAL A 43 -2.38 0.69 -5.45
N CYS A 44 -1.09 1.02 -5.56
CA CYS A 44 -0.58 2.37 -5.33
C CYS A 44 -1.28 3.43 -6.20
N LEU A 45 -1.43 3.17 -7.51
CA LEU A 45 -2.01 4.14 -8.43
C LEU A 45 -3.54 4.17 -8.38
N ASN A 46 -4.18 3.06 -8.06
CA ASN A 46 -5.63 2.92 -8.19
C ASN A 46 -6.41 3.09 -6.88
N VAL A 47 -5.95 2.44 -5.82
CA VAL A 47 -6.68 2.37 -4.54
C VAL A 47 -5.80 2.63 -3.31
N GLY A 48 -4.56 3.10 -3.51
CA GLY A 48 -3.57 3.32 -2.45
C GLY A 48 -2.98 4.73 -2.48
N CYS A 49 -1.69 4.82 -2.78
CA CYS A 49 -0.86 6.03 -2.62
C CYS A 49 -1.44 7.26 -3.31
N ILE A 50 -1.78 7.16 -4.57
CA ILE A 50 -2.16 8.32 -5.39
C ILE A 50 -3.51 8.90 -4.96
N PRO A 51 -4.60 8.11 -4.90
CA PRO A 51 -5.88 8.67 -4.46
C PRO A 51 -5.85 9.15 -3.00
N SER A 52 -5.15 8.46 -2.08
CA SER A 52 -5.07 8.90 -0.68
C SER A 52 -4.34 10.25 -0.56
N LYS A 53 -3.23 10.47 -1.28
CA LYS A 53 -2.52 11.76 -1.27
C LYS A 53 -3.37 12.87 -1.87
N ALA A 54 -4.20 12.57 -2.88
CA ALA A 54 -5.17 13.52 -3.40
C ALA A 54 -6.27 13.88 -2.37
N LEU A 55 -6.77 12.89 -1.60
CA LEU A 55 -7.72 13.13 -0.51
C LEU A 55 -7.08 13.90 0.65
N LEU A 56 -5.85 13.54 1.06
CA LEU A 56 -5.11 14.22 2.13
C LEU A 56 -4.89 15.71 1.82
N ARG A 57 -4.55 16.05 0.57
CA ARG A 57 -4.42 17.45 0.17
C ARG A 57 -5.74 18.22 0.31
N ASN A 58 -6.87 17.60 -0.01
CA ASN A 58 -8.17 18.23 0.20
C ASN A 58 -8.53 18.33 1.70
N ALA A 59 -8.18 17.31 2.50
CA ALA A 59 -8.39 17.33 3.95
C ALA A 59 -7.57 18.44 4.63
N GLU A 60 -6.36 18.69 4.18
CA GLU A 60 -5.55 19.83 4.62
C GLU A 60 -6.24 21.16 4.33
N LEU A 61 -6.80 21.35 3.12
CA LEU A 61 -7.56 22.53 2.79
C LEU A 61 -8.85 22.66 3.61
N ALA A 62 -9.55 21.56 3.85
CA ALA A 62 -10.72 21.52 4.73
C ALA A 62 -10.36 21.92 6.16
N HIS A 63 -9.21 21.44 6.66
CA HIS A 63 -8.68 21.81 7.97
C HIS A 63 -8.46 23.34 8.07
N VAL A 64 -7.78 23.92 7.10
CA VAL A 64 -7.54 25.37 7.05
C VAL A 64 -8.87 26.15 7.06
N LEU A 65 -9.84 25.75 6.24
CA LEU A 65 -11.14 26.41 6.18
C LEU A 65 -11.96 26.30 7.47
N THR A 66 -11.78 25.22 8.25
CA THR A 66 -12.56 24.97 9.45
C THR A 66 -11.88 25.46 10.73
N HIS A 67 -10.55 25.32 10.83
CA HIS A 67 -9.80 25.53 12.07
C HIS A 67 -8.79 26.68 12.01
N GLU A 68 -8.36 27.12 10.82
CA GLU A 68 -7.25 28.07 10.67
C GLU A 68 -7.64 29.28 9.80
N LYS A 69 -8.93 29.45 9.53
CA LYS A 69 -9.50 30.49 8.68
C LYS A 69 -8.98 31.89 9.03
N ASP A 70 -8.98 32.22 10.33
CA ASP A 70 -8.55 33.53 10.83
C ASP A 70 -7.03 33.73 10.68
N VAL A 71 -6.25 32.65 10.85
CA VAL A 71 -4.78 32.67 10.70
C VAL A 71 -4.39 33.02 9.26
N PHE A 72 -5.13 32.47 8.27
CA PHE A 72 -4.88 32.75 6.84
C PHE A 72 -5.67 33.93 6.29
N GLY A 73 -6.43 34.65 7.12
CA GLY A 73 -7.22 35.83 6.70
C GLY A 73 -8.33 35.49 5.72
N ILE A 74 -8.85 34.26 5.75
CA ILE A 74 -9.95 33.82 4.88
C ILE A 74 -11.25 34.44 5.35
N GLN A 75 -11.91 35.22 4.48
CA GLN A 75 -13.19 35.89 4.76
C GLN A 75 -14.35 35.14 4.13
N GLY A 76 -15.55 35.35 4.69
CA GLY A 76 -16.77 34.70 4.22
C GLY A 76 -16.91 33.26 4.73
N GLU A 77 -17.93 32.55 4.30
CA GLU A 77 -18.14 31.13 4.62
C GLU A 77 -17.75 30.28 3.42
N ALA A 78 -16.92 29.27 3.69
CA ALA A 78 -16.52 28.29 2.70
C ALA A 78 -16.55 26.90 3.35
N THR A 79 -17.11 25.94 2.64
CA THR A 79 -17.16 24.53 3.05
C THR A 79 -16.60 23.67 1.93
N MET A 80 -16.06 22.51 2.29
CA MET A 80 -15.64 21.50 1.32
C MET A 80 -16.56 20.30 1.38
N ALA A 81 -17.06 19.87 0.22
CA ALA A 81 -17.84 18.64 0.09
C ALA A 81 -16.94 17.45 -0.25
N PHE A 82 -17.20 16.30 0.36
CA PHE A 82 -16.40 15.10 0.14
C PHE A 82 -16.60 14.50 -1.26
N GLY A 83 -17.82 14.46 -1.80
CA GLY A 83 -18.10 13.89 -3.13
C GLY A 83 -17.21 14.46 -4.24
N PRO A 84 -17.13 15.78 -4.46
CA PRO A 84 -16.18 16.39 -5.42
C PRO A 84 -14.71 16.13 -5.10
N THR A 85 -14.36 16.02 -3.80
CA THR A 85 -13.01 15.67 -3.35
C THR A 85 -12.65 14.23 -3.76
N HIS A 86 -13.57 13.30 -3.56
CA HIS A 86 -13.44 11.92 -3.98
C HIS A 86 -13.31 11.83 -5.52
N GLU A 87 -14.19 12.48 -6.27
CA GLU A 87 -14.13 12.50 -7.73
C GLU A 87 -12.79 13.03 -8.26
N ARG A 88 -12.25 14.08 -7.64
CA ARG A 88 -10.92 14.60 -7.95
C ARG A 88 -9.85 13.51 -7.73
N SER A 89 -9.91 12.79 -6.63
CA SER A 89 -8.94 11.72 -6.34
C SER A 89 -8.95 10.63 -7.41
N ARG A 90 -10.14 10.23 -7.88
CA ARG A 90 -10.31 9.25 -8.95
C ARG A 90 -9.76 9.77 -10.30
N LYS A 91 -9.99 11.03 -10.62
CA LYS A 91 -9.44 11.68 -11.84
C LYS A 91 -7.91 11.71 -11.83
N VAL A 92 -7.29 12.00 -10.68
CA VAL A 92 -5.82 11.99 -10.53
C VAL A 92 -5.28 10.57 -10.77
N SER A 93 -5.87 9.56 -10.13
CA SER A 93 -5.50 8.15 -10.33
C SER A 93 -5.61 7.74 -11.80
N ALA A 94 -6.74 7.98 -12.43
CA ALA A 94 -6.98 7.63 -13.84
C ALA A 94 -5.99 8.34 -14.78
N GLY A 95 -5.59 9.58 -14.47
CA GLY A 95 -4.58 10.31 -15.23
C GLY A 95 -3.21 9.65 -15.20
N ILE A 96 -2.78 9.19 -14.02
CA ILE A 96 -1.47 8.52 -13.86
C ILE A 96 -1.49 7.13 -14.49
N VAL A 97 -2.57 6.38 -14.36
CA VAL A 97 -2.73 5.05 -15.02
C VAL A 97 -2.61 5.18 -16.55
N LYS A 98 -3.22 6.22 -17.15
CA LYS A 98 -3.01 6.52 -18.59
C LYS A 98 -1.54 6.73 -18.92
N GLY A 99 -0.77 7.33 -18.01
CA GLY A 99 0.69 7.47 -18.14
C GLY A 99 1.41 6.13 -18.19
N VAL A 100 1.00 5.15 -17.38
CA VAL A 100 1.56 3.79 -17.41
C VAL A 100 1.30 3.14 -18.77
N HIS A 101 0.07 3.13 -19.27
CA HIS A 101 -0.25 2.60 -20.62
C HIS A 101 0.56 3.29 -21.72
N PHE A 102 0.72 4.62 -21.63
CA PHE A 102 1.58 5.34 -22.58
C PHE A 102 3.04 4.82 -22.54
N LEU A 103 3.59 4.57 -21.34
CA LEU A 103 4.94 4.05 -21.16
C LEU A 103 5.07 2.62 -21.67
N MET A 104 4.09 1.76 -21.45
CA MET A 104 4.05 0.40 -22.02
C MET A 104 4.12 0.46 -23.55
N LYS A 105 3.24 1.24 -24.16
CA LYS A 105 3.22 1.44 -25.62
C LYS A 105 4.54 2.04 -26.15
N LYS A 106 5.08 3.07 -25.49
CA LYS A 106 6.34 3.73 -25.89
C LYS A 106 7.51 2.77 -25.90
N ASN A 107 7.59 1.85 -24.94
CA ASN A 107 8.64 0.87 -24.80
C ASN A 107 8.31 -0.46 -25.51
N LYS A 108 7.21 -0.54 -26.26
CA LYS A 108 6.76 -1.74 -27.00
C LYS A 108 6.56 -2.96 -26.09
N ILE A 109 6.10 -2.74 -24.88
CA ILE A 109 5.76 -3.77 -23.91
C ILE A 109 4.33 -4.25 -24.21
N THR A 110 4.13 -5.55 -24.23
CA THR A 110 2.80 -6.15 -24.45
C THR A 110 2.02 -6.12 -23.14
N GLU A 111 0.83 -5.52 -23.16
CA GLU A 111 -0.14 -5.54 -22.08
C GLU A 111 -1.04 -6.77 -22.25
N ILE A 112 -1.18 -7.58 -21.18
CA ILE A 112 -2.01 -8.77 -21.17
C ILE A 112 -3.03 -8.62 -20.03
N ASP A 113 -4.28 -8.38 -20.39
CA ASP A 113 -5.38 -8.20 -19.43
C ASP A 113 -5.96 -9.55 -19.02
N GLY A 114 -5.56 -10.07 -17.87
CA GLY A 114 -6.02 -11.37 -17.40
C GLY A 114 -5.36 -11.84 -16.10
N TRP A 115 -5.79 -13.00 -15.64
CA TRP A 115 -5.24 -13.69 -14.48
C TRP A 115 -4.26 -14.77 -14.92
N GLY A 116 -2.98 -14.60 -14.58
CA GLY A 116 -1.92 -15.55 -14.90
C GLY A 116 -1.80 -16.65 -13.85
N THR A 117 -1.75 -17.90 -14.32
CA THR A 117 -1.46 -19.09 -13.51
C THR A 117 -0.16 -19.72 -13.99
N LEU A 118 0.82 -19.78 -13.10
CA LEU A 118 2.13 -20.38 -13.36
C LEU A 118 1.98 -21.89 -13.61
N ARG A 119 2.75 -22.40 -14.56
CA ARG A 119 2.78 -23.83 -14.89
C ARG A 119 4.16 -24.42 -14.57
N PRO A 120 4.23 -25.72 -14.22
CA PRO A 120 5.50 -26.39 -14.05
C PRO A 120 6.36 -26.24 -15.31
N ARG A 121 7.68 -26.08 -15.11
CA ARG A 121 8.62 -26.05 -16.22
C ARG A 121 8.87 -27.46 -16.71
N GLU A 122 8.79 -27.69 -18.02
CA GLU A 122 9.08 -28.98 -18.64
C GLU A 122 10.53 -29.05 -19.12
N GLY A 123 11.39 -29.74 -18.36
CA GLY A 123 12.80 -29.86 -18.67
C GLY A 123 13.53 -28.52 -18.71
N ASP A 124 14.46 -28.36 -19.67
CA ASP A 124 15.26 -27.13 -19.89
C ASP A 124 14.54 -26.11 -20.81
N GLY A 125 13.27 -26.35 -21.15
CA GLY A 125 12.48 -25.47 -22.02
C GLY A 125 12.11 -24.15 -21.35
N PRO A 126 11.51 -23.21 -22.12
CA PRO A 126 11.01 -21.94 -21.54
C PRO A 126 9.91 -22.20 -20.52
N GLY A 127 9.79 -21.31 -19.53
CA GLY A 127 8.68 -21.35 -18.61
C GLY A 127 7.37 -20.93 -19.28
N SER A 128 6.24 -21.25 -18.65
CA SER A 128 4.92 -20.88 -19.19
C SER A 128 3.95 -20.39 -18.14
N VAL A 129 3.07 -19.48 -18.56
CA VAL A 129 1.94 -18.96 -17.80
C VAL A 129 0.68 -19.14 -18.63
N GLU A 130 -0.32 -19.79 -18.06
CA GLU A 130 -1.66 -19.81 -18.62
C GLU A 130 -2.45 -18.61 -18.10
N VAL A 131 -3.03 -17.84 -19.01
CA VAL A 131 -3.76 -16.62 -18.66
C VAL A 131 -5.23 -16.77 -19.03
N GLU A 132 -6.08 -16.65 -18.01
CA GLU A 132 -7.51 -16.40 -18.21
C GLU A 132 -7.68 -14.91 -18.50
N LEU A 133 -7.91 -14.59 -19.77
CA LEU A 133 -8.09 -13.22 -20.26
C LEU A 133 -9.42 -12.63 -19.77
N ASN A 134 -9.47 -11.30 -19.68
CA ASN A 134 -10.66 -10.60 -19.19
C ASN A 134 -11.88 -10.73 -20.11
N ASP A 135 -11.72 -11.20 -21.36
CA ASP A 135 -12.80 -11.55 -22.28
C ASP A 135 -13.33 -12.98 -22.08
N GLY A 136 -12.78 -13.74 -21.13
CA GLY A 136 -13.14 -15.12 -20.82
C GLY A 136 -12.41 -16.19 -21.64
N SER A 137 -11.57 -15.81 -22.59
CA SER A 137 -10.71 -16.75 -23.32
C SER A 137 -9.46 -17.12 -22.51
N THR A 138 -8.77 -18.18 -22.93
CA THR A 138 -7.52 -18.62 -22.30
C THR A 138 -6.39 -18.59 -23.32
N ALA A 139 -5.24 -18.09 -22.92
CA ALA A 139 -4.03 -18.07 -23.72
C ALA A 139 -2.82 -18.53 -22.90
N THR A 140 -1.83 -19.15 -23.56
CA THR A 140 -0.58 -19.55 -22.92
C THR A 140 0.55 -18.67 -23.46
N TYR A 141 1.32 -18.08 -22.53
CA TYR A 141 2.51 -17.30 -22.81
C TYR A 141 3.74 -18.00 -22.26
N THR A 142 4.84 -17.93 -23.00
CA THR A 142 6.14 -18.52 -22.60
C THR A 142 7.17 -17.43 -22.35
N TYR A 143 8.17 -17.74 -21.53
CA TYR A 143 9.18 -16.78 -21.13
C TYR A 143 10.57 -17.43 -20.95
N ASP A 144 11.61 -16.61 -21.13
CA ASP A 144 12.96 -16.96 -20.70
C ASP A 144 13.12 -16.67 -19.21
N ASP A 145 12.76 -15.44 -18.77
CA ASP A 145 12.80 -14.96 -17.39
C ASP A 145 11.40 -14.54 -16.90
N LEU A 146 11.09 -14.86 -15.64
CA LEU A 146 9.83 -14.48 -14.98
C LEU A 146 10.08 -13.51 -13.83
N ILE A 147 9.27 -12.46 -13.74
CA ILE A 147 9.19 -11.59 -12.57
C ILE A 147 7.84 -11.78 -11.88
N ILE A 148 7.84 -12.21 -10.62
CA ILE A 148 6.65 -12.30 -9.77
C ILE A 148 6.50 -11.01 -8.97
N GLY A 149 5.51 -10.19 -9.34
CA GLY A 149 5.17 -8.92 -8.70
C GLY A 149 3.70 -8.87 -8.26
N THR A 150 3.20 -9.98 -7.70
CA THR A 150 1.78 -10.19 -7.35
C THR A 150 1.30 -9.36 -6.15
N GLY A 151 2.23 -8.66 -5.46
CA GLY A 151 1.90 -7.75 -4.38
C GLY A 151 1.46 -8.44 -3.09
N ALA A 152 0.48 -7.82 -2.41
CA ALA A 152 -0.01 -8.26 -1.11
C ALA A 152 -1.53 -8.26 -1.05
N THR A 153 -2.07 -8.90 -0.01
CA THR A 153 -3.48 -8.87 0.38
C THR A 153 -3.62 -8.18 1.73
N THR A 154 -4.76 -7.55 1.99
CA THR A 154 -5.04 -6.95 3.29
C THR A 154 -5.23 -8.03 4.35
N ARG A 155 -4.61 -7.85 5.51
CA ARG A 155 -4.88 -8.68 6.69
C ARG A 155 -6.18 -8.24 7.32
N LEU A 156 -7.01 -9.22 7.66
CA LEU A 156 -8.23 -9.00 8.44
C LEU A 156 -8.02 -9.49 9.87
N ILE A 157 -8.76 -8.88 10.80
CA ILE A 157 -8.84 -9.36 12.17
C ILE A 157 -9.43 -10.77 12.16
N PRO A 158 -8.81 -11.75 12.79
CA PRO A 158 -9.29 -13.14 12.77
C PRO A 158 -10.76 -13.26 13.20
N GLY A 159 -11.53 -14.03 12.44
CA GLY A 159 -12.96 -14.25 12.70
C GLY A 159 -13.88 -13.12 12.23
N THR A 160 -13.36 -12.09 11.55
CA THR A 160 -14.18 -11.04 10.95
C THR A 160 -14.39 -11.25 9.46
N THR A 161 -15.51 -10.76 8.94
CA THR A 161 -15.85 -10.75 7.52
C THR A 161 -16.10 -9.32 7.05
N LEU A 162 -15.81 -9.05 5.78
CA LEU A 162 -16.12 -7.76 5.16
C LEU A 162 -17.62 -7.66 4.87
N SER A 163 -18.12 -6.45 4.95
CA SER A 163 -19.50 -6.08 4.61
C SER A 163 -19.51 -4.66 4.03
N GLU A 164 -20.68 -4.09 3.76
CA GLU A 164 -20.79 -2.68 3.36
C GLU A 164 -20.28 -1.71 4.44
N ARG A 165 -20.27 -2.14 5.71
CA ARG A 165 -19.88 -1.30 6.87
C ARG A 165 -18.60 -1.78 7.56
N VAL A 166 -18.12 -2.98 7.29
CA VAL A 166 -16.83 -3.50 7.78
C VAL A 166 -15.91 -3.64 6.57
N VAL A 167 -15.02 -2.68 6.39
CA VAL A 167 -14.29 -2.47 5.14
C VAL A 167 -12.78 -2.47 5.35
N THR A 168 -12.04 -2.61 4.26
CA THR A 168 -10.61 -2.30 4.18
C THR A 168 -10.38 -0.94 3.52
N TYR A 169 -9.11 -0.59 3.33
CA TYR A 169 -8.73 0.64 2.62
C TYR A 169 -9.27 0.67 1.18
N GLU A 170 -9.38 -0.50 0.52
CA GLU A 170 -9.79 -0.58 -0.89
C GLU A 170 -11.26 -0.17 -1.06
N GLU A 171 -12.16 -0.72 -0.26
CA GLU A 171 -13.57 -0.34 -0.29
C GLU A 171 -13.74 1.12 0.16
N GLN A 172 -13.04 1.52 1.22
CA GLN A 172 -13.19 2.88 1.76
C GLN A 172 -12.70 3.97 0.80
N ILE A 173 -11.61 3.75 0.07
CA ILE A 173 -11.08 4.76 -0.85
C ILE A 173 -11.92 4.89 -2.13
N LEU A 174 -12.71 3.87 -2.44
CA LEU A 174 -13.64 3.86 -3.57
C LEU A 174 -15.02 4.41 -3.21
N ASP A 175 -15.33 4.53 -1.92
CA ASP A 175 -16.62 5.03 -1.45
C ASP A 175 -16.70 6.57 -1.58
N PRO A 176 -17.65 7.11 -2.37
CA PRO A 176 -17.85 8.55 -2.52
C PRO A 176 -18.51 9.21 -1.30
N GLU A 177 -18.96 8.42 -0.32
CA GLU A 177 -19.65 8.89 0.88
C GLU A 177 -18.83 8.60 2.13
N LEU A 178 -18.99 9.45 3.13
CA LEU A 178 -18.38 9.25 4.46
C LEU A 178 -19.45 8.87 5.47
N PRO A 179 -19.13 7.98 6.43
CA PRO A 179 -20.02 7.69 7.55
C PRO A 179 -20.08 8.86 8.53
N GLY A 180 -21.07 8.91 9.41
CA GLY A 180 -21.11 9.83 10.54
C GLY A 180 -20.05 9.52 11.60
N SER A 181 -19.73 8.23 11.77
CA SER A 181 -18.74 7.73 12.73
C SER A 181 -17.97 6.54 12.18
N VAL A 182 -16.69 6.41 12.57
CA VAL A 182 -15.82 5.30 12.15
C VAL A 182 -14.91 4.82 13.28
N ILE A 183 -14.77 3.50 13.38
CA ILE A 183 -13.70 2.87 14.18
C ILE A 183 -12.64 2.36 13.20
N ILE A 184 -11.40 2.82 13.38
CA ILE A 184 -10.24 2.41 12.58
C ILE A 184 -9.40 1.45 13.42
N ALA A 185 -9.31 0.20 13.01
CA ALA A 185 -8.45 -0.80 13.64
C ALA A 185 -7.06 -0.73 13.02
N GLY A 186 -6.08 -0.26 13.81
CA GLY A 186 -4.69 -0.03 13.40
C GLY A 186 -4.36 1.45 13.22
N SER A 187 -3.18 1.85 13.71
CA SER A 187 -2.64 3.21 13.62
C SER A 187 -1.36 3.31 12.80
N GLY A 188 -1.14 2.37 11.88
CA GLY A 188 -0.10 2.49 10.84
C GLY A 188 -0.41 3.62 9.85
N ALA A 189 0.44 3.83 8.84
CA ALA A 189 0.30 4.91 7.87
C ALA A 189 -1.10 5.01 7.25
N ILE A 190 -1.70 3.87 6.88
CA ILE A 190 -3.06 3.83 6.31
C ILE A 190 -4.10 4.32 7.32
N GLY A 191 -4.09 3.75 8.53
CA GLY A 191 -5.09 4.10 9.55
C GLY A 191 -5.05 5.58 9.93
N VAL A 192 -3.84 6.14 10.11
CA VAL A 192 -3.71 7.56 10.47
C VAL A 192 -4.07 8.48 9.29
N GLU A 193 -3.71 8.14 8.06
CA GLU A 193 -4.07 8.94 6.90
C GLU A 193 -5.59 9.00 6.68
N PHE A 194 -6.29 7.86 6.76
CA PHE A 194 -7.76 7.85 6.70
C PHE A 194 -8.40 8.60 7.87
N ALA A 195 -7.87 8.43 9.09
CA ALA A 195 -8.37 9.16 10.26
C ALA A 195 -8.24 10.68 10.06
N TYR A 196 -7.12 11.15 9.51
CA TYR A 196 -6.92 12.57 9.20
C TYR A 196 -7.92 13.07 8.16
N VAL A 197 -8.09 12.33 7.06
CA VAL A 197 -9.07 12.69 6.01
C VAL A 197 -10.47 12.77 6.62
N MET A 198 -10.93 11.72 7.27
CA MET A 198 -12.30 11.62 7.78
C MET A 198 -12.61 12.67 8.85
N ALA A 199 -11.70 12.88 9.80
CA ALA A 199 -11.90 13.88 10.86
C ALA A 199 -12.03 15.31 10.31
N ASN A 200 -11.25 15.66 9.27
CA ASN A 200 -11.34 16.98 8.65
C ASN A 200 -12.58 17.19 7.76
N PHE A 201 -13.33 16.12 7.47
CA PHE A 201 -14.65 16.17 6.85
C PHE A 201 -15.79 15.93 7.85
N GLY A 202 -15.51 15.97 9.16
CA GLY A 202 -16.53 15.98 10.22
C GLY A 202 -16.98 14.61 10.72
N VAL A 203 -16.29 13.53 10.37
CA VAL A 203 -16.56 12.17 10.89
C VAL A 203 -16.06 12.05 12.32
N ASP A 204 -16.85 11.43 13.22
CA ASP A 204 -16.37 11.02 14.57
C ASP A 204 -15.46 9.80 14.44
N VAL A 205 -14.17 10.01 14.67
CA VAL A 205 -13.12 9.00 14.42
C VAL A 205 -12.59 8.45 15.72
N THR A 206 -12.60 7.11 15.85
CA THR A 206 -11.91 6.37 16.92
C THR A 206 -10.88 5.43 16.32
N ILE A 207 -9.60 5.59 16.69
CA ILE A 207 -8.53 4.65 16.36
C ILE A 207 -8.36 3.66 17.50
N VAL A 208 -8.31 2.38 17.19
CA VAL A 208 -7.97 1.29 18.11
C VAL A 208 -6.65 0.67 17.66
N GLU A 209 -5.63 0.80 18.51
CA GLU A 209 -4.28 0.30 18.22
C GLU A 209 -3.87 -0.76 19.26
N PHE A 210 -3.46 -1.92 18.77
CA PHE A 210 -3.00 -3.03 19.62
C PHE A 210 -1.72 -2.69 20.38
N LEU A 211 -0.80 -1.99 19.72
CA LEU A 211 0.46 -1.57 20.32
C LEU A 211 0.26 -0.34 21.21
N ASP A 212 1.26 -0.03 21.99
CA ASP A 212 1.23 1.07 22.98
C ASP A 212 1.48 2.47 22.37
N ARG A 213 1.71 2.54 21.05
CA ARG A 213 2.01 3.78 20.32
C ARG A 213 1.44 3.80 18.90
N MET A 214 1.16 5.00 18.38
CA MET A 214 0.80 5.23 16.98
C MET A 214 2.03 5.07 16.09
N VAL A 215 1.80 4.79 14.78
CA VAL A 215 2.87 4.63 13.77
C VAL A 215 4.07 3.86 14.33
N PRO A 216 3.89 2.61 14.76
CA PRO A 216 4.85 1.91 15.62
C PRO A 216 6.19 1.61 14.93
N THR A 217 6.27 1.81 13.61
CA THR A 217 7.52 1.70 12.82
C THR A 217 8.43 2.93 12.93
N GLU A 218 7.94 4.01 13.54
CA GLU A 218 8.65 5.27 13.73
C GLU A 218 9.22 5.39 15.15
N ASP A 219 10.11 6.36 15.38
CA ASP A 219 10.62 6.67 16.71
C ASP A 219 9.50 7.01 17.69
N ALA A 220 9.70 6.67 18.97
CA ALA A 220 8.71 6.90 20.03
C ALA A 220 8.35 8.39 20.17
N ASP A 221 9.28 9.31 19.93
CA ASP A 221 9.01 10.75 19.96
C ASP A 221 8.10 11.21 18.83
N VAL A 222 8.26 10.63 17.63
CA VAL A 222 7.36 10.86 16.48
C VAL A 222 5.93 10.40 16.82
N SER A 223 5.82 9.21 17.41
CA SER A 223 4.53 8.64 17.85
C SER A 223 3.82 9.55 18.88
N LYS A 224 4.57 10.10 19.84
CA LYS A 224 4.02 11.03 20.86
C LYS A 224 3.53 12.33 20.25
N GLU A 225 4.29 12.90 19.31
CA GLU A 225 3.91 14.16 18.68
C GLU A 225 2.66 13.95 17.81
N LEU A 226 2.60 12.88 17.03
CA LEU A 226 1.43 12.55 16.25
C LEU A 226 0.18 12.37 17.11
N LEU A 227 0.28 11.61 18.21
CA LEU A 227 -0.83 11.39 19.15
C LEU A 227 -1.39 12.71 19.71
N LYS A 228 -0.51 13.66 20.05
CA LYS A 228 -0.90 14.99 20.53
C LYS A 228 -1.72 15.75 19.50
N HIS A 229 -1.28 15.73 18.23
CA HIS A 229 -2.00 16.41 17.14
C HIS A 229 -3.34 15.76 16.84
N TYR A 230 -3.44 14.42 16.86
CA TYR A 230 -4.69 13.70 16.62
C TYR A 230 -5.72 13.93 17.73
N LYS A 231 -5.27 13.98 18.99
CA LYS A 231 -6.15 14.39 20.11
C LYS A 231 -6.66 15.82 19.96
N LYS A 232 -5.80 16.76 19.51
CA LYS A 232 -6.22 18.13 19.22
C LYS A 232 -7.21 18.21 18.07
N LEU A 233 -7.09 17.34 17.07
CA LEU A 233 -8.03 17.22 15.95
C LEU A 233 -9.38 16.60 16.36
N GLY A 234 -9.52 16.10 17.60
CA GLY A 234 -10.74 15.46 18.11
C GLY A 234 -10.80 13.95 17.90
N VAL A 235 -9.76 13.34 17.32
CA VAL A 235 -9.70 11.88 17.12
C VAL A 235 -9.50 11.17 18.46
N LYS A 236 -10.36 10.22 18.78
CA LYS A 236 -10.19 9.31 19.93
C LYS A 236 -9.17 8.25 19.59
N VAL A 237 -8.18 8.03 20.47
CA VAL A 237 -7.12 7.04 20.23
C VAL A 237 -6.99 6.12 21.44
N LEU A 238 -7.22 4.82 21.23
CA LEU A 238 -7.12 3.76 22.21
C LEU A 238 -5.87 2.91 21.92
N LEU A 239 -4.79 3.20 22.63
CA LEU A 239 -3.52 2.45 22.53
C LEU A 239 -3.48 1.27 23.49
N GLY A 240 -2.69 0.23 23.16
CA GLY A 240 -2.60 -1.00 23.93
C GLY A 240 -3.95 -1.72 24.03
N THR A 241 -4.77 -1.61 22.99
CA THR A 241 -6.16 -2.05 22.95
C THR A 241 -6.36 -3.01 21.80
N LYS A 242 -6.80 -4.24 22.10
CA LYS A 242 -7.03 -5.29 21.12
C LYS A 242 -8.49 -5.27 20.65
N VAL A 243 -8.71 -5.40 19.34
CA VAL A 243 -10.03 -5.72 18.80
C VAL A 243 -10.24 -7.23 18.92
N GLU A 244 -11.26 -7.64 19.68
CA GLU A 244 -11.60 -9.04 19.91
C GLU A 244 -12.63 -9.56 18.92
N GLY A 245 -13.51 -8.69 18.41
CA GLY A 245 -14.54 -9.07 17.44
C GLY A 245 -15.27 -7.86 16.88
N ILE A 246 -15.88 -8.05 15.71
CA ILE A 246 -16.70 -7.06 15.01
C ILE A 246 -18.03 -7.75 14.68
N GLU A 247 -19.14 -7.14 15.08
CA GLU A 247 -20.49 -7.60 14.80
C GLU A 247 -21.24 -6.56 13.95
N ASP A 248 -21.53 -6.92 12.72
CA ASP A 248 -22.36 -6.13 11.81
C ASP A 248 -23.68 -6.88 11.52
N ARG A 249 -24.80 -6.30 11.96
CA ARG A 249 -26.15 -6.84 11.71
C ARG A 249 -26.79 -6.36 10.42
N GLY A 250 -26.04 -5.64 9.60
CA GLY A 250 -26.50 -5.02 8.37
C GLY A 250 -27.19 -3.65 8.60
N ALA A 251 -27.18 -2.82 7.57
CA ALA A 251 -27.72 -1.46 7.63
C ALA A 251 -29.24 -1.45 7.90
N GLU A 252 -29.96 -2.47 7.44
CA GLU A 252 -31.43 -2.60 7.64
C GLU A 252 -31.83 -2.79 9.11
N SER A 253 -30.92 -3.23 9.97
CA SER A 253 -31.21 -3.38 11.41
C SER A 253 -31.43 -2.05 12.12
N GLY A 254 -30.94 -0.95 11.58
CA GLY A 254 -30.87 0.36 12.24
C GLY A 254 -29.81 0.46 13.34
N ASP A 255 -29.09 -0.64 13.62
CA ASP A 255 -28.00 -0.67 14.62
C ASP A 255 -26.68 -0.22 14.00
N GLN A 256 -25.81 0.38 14.81
CA GLN A 256 -24.41 0.60 14.44
C GLN A 256 -23.62 -0.71 14.49
N VAL A 257 -22.45 -0.73 13.84
CA VAL A 257 -21.50 -1.84 13.95
C VAL A 257 -20.90 -1.84 15.35
N LYS A 258 -20.89 -3.01 16.00
CA LYS A 258 -20.35 -3.20 17.34
C LYS A 258 -18.95 -3.79 17.26
N VAL A 259 -18.01 -3.16 17.96
CA VAL A 259 -16.62 -3.60 18.05
C VAL A 259 -16.30 -3.89 19.51
N THR A 260 -16.08 -5.16 19.82
CA THR A 260 -15.61 -5.57 21.15
C THR A 260 -14.10 -5.36 21.22
N VAL A 261 -13.66 -4.56 22.17
CA VAL A 261 -12.23 -4.28 22.40
C VAL A 261 -11.83 -4.64 23.83
N SER A 262 -10.57 -5.00 24.03
CA SER A 262 -10.03 -5.32 25.35
C SER A 262 -8.73 -4.60 25.64
N LYS A 263 -8.55 -4.19 26.90
CA LYS A 263 -7.30 -3.63 27.43
C LYS A 263 -7.13 -4.08 28.87
N ASN A 264 -5.98 -4.67 29.21
CA ASN A 264 -5.68 -5.14 30.58
C ASN A 264 -6.84 -5.97 31.16
N GLU A 265 -7.31 -6.98 30.40
CA GLU A 265 -8.41 -7.89 30.78
C GLU A 265 -9.80 -7.21 30.93
N THR A 266 -9.90 -5.91 30.71
CA THR A 266 -11.18 -5.20 30.71
C THR A 266 -11.69 -5.08 29.28
N SER A 267 -12.90 -5.60 29.05
CA SER A 267 -13.57 -5.50 27.74
C SER A 267 -14.59 -4.37 27.74
N GLN A 268 -14.73 -3.71 26.58
CA GLN A 268 -15.79 -2.75 26.30
C GLN A 268 -16.29 -2.91 24.88
N VAL A 269 -17.50 -2.45 24.63
CA VAL A 269 -18.08 -2.41 23.27
C VAL A 269 -18.06 -0.96 22.79
N LEU A 270 -17.52 -0.75 21.60
CA LEU A 270 -17.59 0.51 20.87
C LEU A 270 -18.60 0.34 19.73
N GLU A 271 -19.24 1.44 19.34
CA GLU A 271 -20.21 1.46 18.26
C GLU A 271 -19.88 2.56 17.26
N ALA A 272 -20.01 2.27 15.96
CA ALA A 272 -19.83 3.24 14.88
C ALA A 272 -20.64 2.82 13.64
N ASP A 273 -20.85 3.75 12.72
CA ASP A 273 -21.54 3.47 11.45
C ASP A 273 -20.71 2.58 10.54
N LYS A 274 -19.36 2.71 10.61
CA LYS A 274 -18.42 1.94 9.78
C LYS A 274 -17.20 1.52 10.59
N VAL A 275 -16.58 0.43 10.19
CA VAL A 275 -15.28 -0.06 10.71
C VAL A 275 -14.30 -0.21 9.57
N LEU A 276 -13.14 0.43 9.69
CA LEU A 276 -12.02 0.31 8.75
C LEU A 276 -10.93 -0.58 9.36
N GLN A 277 -10.66 -1.72 8.74
CA GLN A 277 -9.55 -2.60 9.13
C GLN A 277 -8.26 -2.16 8.42
N ALA A 278 -7.29 -1.68 9.17
CA ALA A 278 -6.00 -1.16 8.70
C ALA A 278 -4.82 -1.80 9.45
N ILE A 279 -4.89 -3.12 9.70
CA ILE A 279 -3.93 -3.89 10.50
C ILE A 279 -2.73 -4.43 9.70
N GLY A 280 -2.56 -3.98 8.45
CA GLY A 280 -1.43 -4.31 7.59
C GLY A 280 -1.73 -5.30 6.47
N PHE A 281 -0.66 -5.83 5.88
CA PHE A 281 -0.70 -6.66 4.67
C PHE A 281 -0.04 -8.02 4.88
N ALA A 282 -0.36 -8.95 3.99
CA ALA A 282 0.35 -10.21 3.83
C ALA A 282 0.75 -10.40 2.36
N PRO A 283 1.98 -10.86 2.05
CA PRO A 283 2.37 -11.20 0.69
C PRO A 283 1.35 -12.13 0.02
N ARG A 284 1.04 -11.89 -1.25
CA ARG A 284 0.14 -12.75 -2.01
C ARG A 284 0.91 -13.94 -2.56
N LEU A 285 0.74 -15.10 -1.94
CA LEU A 285 1.39 -16.35 -2.35
C LEU A 285 0.45 -17.35 -3.04
N GLU A 286 -0.86 -17.15 -2.92
CA GLU A 286 -1.87 -18.12 -3.35
C GLU A 286 -2.64 -17.65 -4.59
N GLY A 287 -3.24 -18.62 -5.30
CA GLY A 287 -4.19 -18.39 -6.39
C GLY A 287 -3.58 -18.22 -7.77
N TYR A 288 -2.25 -18.28 -7.93
CA TYR A 288 -1.58 -18.13 -9.23
C TYR A 288 -0.54 -19.22 -9.54
N GLY A 289 -0.58 -20.34 -8.80
CA GLY A 289 0.26 -21.52 -9.08
C GLY A 289 1.73 -21.39 -8.67
N LEU A 290 2.06 -20.59 -7.65
CA LEU A 290 3.44 -20.41 -7.16
C LEU A 290 4.09 -21.75 -6.78
N GLU A 291 3.32 -22.62 -6.15
CA GLU A 291 3.72 -23.96 -5.73
C GLU A 291 4.18 -24.87 -6.89
N ALA A 292 3.66 -24.61 -8.09
CA ALA A 292 4.02 -25.38 -9.30
C ALA A 292 5.47 -25.14 -9.75
N LEU A 293 6.07 -24.01 -9.37
CA LEU A 293 7.46 -23.69 -9.69
C LEU A 293 8.44 -24.16 -8.60
N GLY A 294 7.99 -24.55 -7.41
CA GLY A 294 8.86 -24.91 -6.30
C GLY A 294 9.66 -23.75 -5.70
N VAL A 295 9.21 -22.52 -5.87
CA VAL A 295 9.83 -21.33 -5.30
C VAL A 295 9.77 -21.38 -3.78
N ALA A 296 10.91 -21.20 -3.11
CA ALA A 296 10.95 -21.21 -1.64
C ALA A 296 10.25 -19.98 -1.05
N THR A 297 9.51 -20.26 0.03
CA THR A 297 8.87 -19.22 0.83
C THR A 297 9.30 -19.32 2.28
N GLU A 298 9.47 -18.21 2.96
CA GLU A 298 9.78 -18.13 4.38
C GLU A 298 8.94 -17.03 5.04
N ARG A 299 8.38 -17.31 6.22
CA ARG A 299 7.55 -16.37 6.99
C ARG A 299 6.42 -15.75 6.19
N GLY A 300 5.87 -16.50 5.24
CA GLY A 300 4.76 -16.04 4.39
C GLY A 300 5.16 -15.10 3.25
N ALA A 301 6.42 -15.12 2.81
CA ALA A 301 6.94 -14.31 1.70
C ALA A 301 7.84 -15.15 0.79
N ILE A 302 8.00 -14.73 -0.47
CA ILE A 302 8.98 -15.34 -1.40
C ILE A 302 10.39 -14.97 -0.96
N VAL A 303 11.26 -16.00 -0.84
CA VAL A 303 12.68 -15.80 -0.54
C VAL A 303 13.40 -15.27 -1.78
N ILE A 304 14.14 -14.16 -1.64
CA ILE A 304 14.98 -13.59 -2.68
C ILE A 304 16.39 -13.29 -2.15
N ASP A 305 17.35 -13.32 -3.07
CA ASP A 305 18.70 -12.80 -2.84
C ASP A 305 18.77 -11.27 -3.03
N ASP A 306 19.97 -10.69 -2.91
CA ASP A 306 20.20 -9.24 -3.07
C ASP A 306 19.95 -8.74 -4.51
N HIS A 307 19.85 -9.63 -5.47
CA HIS A 307 19.54 -9.36 -6.87
C HIS A 307 18.11 -9.73 -7.27
N CYS A 308 17.23 -9.91 -6.28
CA CYS A 308 15.83 -10.31 -6.45
C CYS A 308 15.61 -11.68 -7.09
N ARG A 309 16.65 -12.55 -7.18
CA ARG A 309 16.49 -13.93 -7.65
C ARG A 309 15.79 -14.76 -6.59
N THR A 310 14.89 -15.61 -7.03
CA THR A 310 14.32 -16.66 -6.16
C THR A 310 15.24 -17.87 -6.09
N THR A 311 14.80 -18.93 -5.44
CA THR A 311 15.51 -20.23 -5.42
C THR A 311 15.38 -21.03 -6.71
N VAL A 312 14.64 -20.52 -7.69
CA VAL A 312 14.42 -21.14 -9.00
C VAL A 312 15.10 -20.31 -10.07
N ASP A 313 15.89 -20.96 -10.93
CA ASP A 313 16.61 -20.30 -12.02
C ASP A 313 15.66 -19.55 -12.95
N ASN A 314 16.05 -18.32 -13.33
CA ASN A 314 15.28 -17.43 -14.22
C ASN A 314 13.91 -17.02 -13.66
N VAL A 315 13.72 -17.13 -12.34
CA VAL A 315 12.52 -16.64 -11.63
C VAL A 315 12.95 -15.63 -10.58
N TYR A 316 12.39 -14.43 -10.67
CA TYR A 316 12.63 -13.29 -9.80
C TYR A 316 11.36 -12.93 -9.06
N ALA A 317 11.46 -12.31 -7.89
CA ALA A 317 10.31 -11.75 -7.19
C ALA A 317 10.61 -10.34 -6.68
N ILE A 318 9.61 -9.45 -6.79
CA ILE A 318 9.74 -8.03 -6.42
C ILE A 318 8.50 -7.50 -5.72
N GLY A 319 8.67 -6.43 -4.96
CA GLY A 319 7.58 -5.76 -4.26
C GLY A 319 7.09 -6.54 -3.04
N ASP A 320 5.84 -6.32 -2.69
CA ASP A 320 5.27 -6.76 -1.42
C ASP A 320 5.26 -8.27 -1.25
N VAL A 321 5.25 -9.04 -2.33
CA VAL A 321 5.31 -10.51 -2.29
C VAL A 321 6.61 -11.04 -1.67
N THR A 322 7.67 -10.23 -1.64
CA THR A 322 8.97 -10.57 -1.02
C THR A 322 8.99 -10.34 0.50
N GLY A 323 7.99 -9.67 1.05
CA GLY A 323 7.90 -9.37 2.48
C GLY A 323 9.03 -8.49 3.05
N LYS A 324 9.88 -7.89 2.17
CA LYS A 324 10.98 -7.01 2.61
C LYS A 324 10.44 -5.69 3.15
N LEU A 325 10.30 -4.68 2.35
CA LEU A 325 9.73 -3.38 2.72
C LEU A 325 8.60 -3.05 1.74
N MET A 326 7.34 -3.12 2.20
CA MET A 326 6.13 -3.00 1.36
C MET A 326 5.84 -1.55 1.00
N LEU A 327 6.70 -0.96 0.15
CA LEU A 327 6.58 0.40 -0.36
C LEU A 327 6.73 0.41 -1.89
N ALA A 328 5.98 1.28 -2.56
CA ALA A 328 5.97 1.36 -4.02
C ALA A 328 7.36 1.59 -4.60
N HIS A 329 8.12 2.55 -4.07
CA HIS A 329 9.48 2.86 -4.54
C HIS A 329 10.51 1.77 -4.19
N THR A 330 10.28 0.97 -3.14
CA THR A 330 11.08 -0.24 -2.90
C THR A 330 10.86 -1.26 -4.00
N ALA A 331 9.59 -1.49 -4.38
CA ALA A 331 9.25 -2.40 -5.47
C ALA A 331 9.83 -1.92 -6.82
N GLU A 332 9.80 -0.60 -7.09
CA GLU A 332 10.42 0.01 -8.27
C GLU A 332 11.94 -0.23 -8.30
N ALA A 333 12.64 0.01 -7.18
CA ALA A 333 14.07 -0.26 -7.07
C ALA A 333 14.39 -1.74 -7.29
N GLN A 334 13.64 -2.66 -6.65
CA GLN A 334 13.76 -4.11 -6.88
C GLN A 334 13.51 -4.47 -8.35
N GLY A 335 12.52 -3.83 -9.00
CA GLY A 335 12.22 -4.04 -10.42
C GLY A 335 13.38 -3.67 -11.34
N VAL A 336 14.08 -2.57 -11.05
CA VAL A 336 15.29 -2.17 -11.78
C VAL A 336 16.41 -3.18 -11.57
N VAL A 337 16.69 -3.55 -10.31
CA VAL A 337 17.73 -4.54 -9.97
C VAL A 337 17.47 -5.88 -10.66
N ALA A 338 16.24 -6.39 -10.62
CA ALA A 338 15.88 -7.64 -11.29
C ALA A 338 16.10 -7.57 -12.80
N ALA A 339 15.62 -6.52 -13.47
CA ALA A 339 15.76 -6.35 -14.91
C ALA A 339 17.23 -6.21 -15.35
N GLU A 340 18.04 -5.47 -14.59
CA GLU A 340 19.47 -5.31 -14.85
C GLU A 340 20.23 -6.62 -14.65
N THR A 341 19.90 -7.35 -13.60
CA THR A 341 20.46 -8.69 -13.32
C THR A 341 20.20 -9.66 -14.47
N MET A 342 18.93 -9.74 -14.96
CA MET A 342 18.55 -10.59 -16.11
C MET A 342 19.32 -10.23 -17.39
N ALA A 343 19.60 -8.94 -17.57
CA ALA A 343 20.31 -8.46 -18.75
C ALA A 343 21.84 -8.59 -18.62
N GLY A 344 22.36 -9.04 -17.48
CA GLY A 344 23.79 -9.07 -17.20
C GLY A 344 24.42 -7.69 -17.09
N ALA A 345 23.63 -6.64 -16.83
CA ALA A 345 24.10 -5.29 -16.61
C ALA A 345 24.62 -5.13 -15.16
N GLU A 346 25.48 -4.12 -14.97
CA GLU A 346 25.91 -3.74 -13.63
C GLU A 346 24.73 -3.16 -12.85
N THR A 347 24.52 -3.64 -11.63
CA THR A 347 23.45 -3.17 -10.75
C THR A 347 23.91 -3.21 -9.29
N MET A 348 23.25 -2.41 -8.44
CA MET A 348 23.50 -2.39 -7.00
C MET A 348 22.28 -2.95 -6.26
N PRO A 349 22.49 -3.79 -5.25
CA PRO A 349 21.43 -4.26 -4.38
C PRO A 349 20.64 -3.11 -3.73
N VAL A 350 19.39 -3.38 -3.37
CA VAL A 350 18.54 -2.43 -2.66
C VAL A 350 18.97 -2.35 -1.19
N GLU A 351 19.40 -1.19 -0.75
CA GLU A 351 19.76 -0.88 0.64
C GLU A 351 18.51 -0.55 1.46
N TYR A 352 17.81 -1.59 1.95
CA TYR A 352 16.51 -1.44 2.62
C TYR A 352 16.53 -0.52 3.85
N ASP A 353 17.64 -0.47 4.58
CA ASP A 353 17.79 0.38 5.76
C ASP A 353 17.75 1.88 5.41
N PHE A 354 18.10 2.23 4.17
CA PHE A 354 18.13 3.62 3.69
C PHE A 354 16.92 3.99 2.81
N ILE A 355 15.97 3.10 2.64
CA ILE A 355 14.72 3.42 1.92
C ILE A 355 13.89 4.41 2.77
N PRO A 356 13.54 5.60 2.23
CA PRO A 356 12.74 6.57 2.98
C PRO A 356 11.30 6.08 3.16
N ARG A 357 10.72 6.40 4.31
CA ARG A 357 9.32 6.17 4.65
C ARG A 357 8.64 7.50 4.86
N ALA A 358 7.37 7.60 4.50
CA ALA A 358 6.57 8.81 4.72
C ALA A 358 5.12 8.48 5.05
N THR A 359 4.56 9.26 5.97
CA THR A 359 3.12 9.30 6.27
C THR A 359 2.64 10.74 6.07
N TYR A 360 1.64 10.93 5.23
CA TYR A 360 1.23 12.24 4.73
C TYR A 360 0.04 12.87 5.47
N CYS A 361 -0.21 12.42 6.70
CA CYS A 361 -1.12 13.12 7.62
C CYS A 361 -0.50 14.45 8.11
N GLN A 362 -1.22 15.25 8.90
CA GLN A 362 -0.67 16.44 9.53
C GLN A 362 -0.52 16.23 11.06
N PRO A 363 0.71 16.44 11.58
CA PRO A 363 1.95 16.75 10.87
C PRO A 363 2.43 15.57 10.00
N GLN A 364 3.10 15.88 8.88
CA GLN A 364 3.71 14.86 8.05
C GLN A 364 4.90 14.21 8.77
N ILE A 365 5.08 12.92 8.52
CA ILE A 365 6.20 12.13 9.06
C ILE A 365 7.06 11.67 7.91
N ALA A 366 8.35 11.84 8.02
CA ALA A 366 9.33 11.28 7.08
C ALA A 366 10.52 10.74 7.86
N SER A 367 10.98 9.56 7.51
CA SER A 367 12.10 8.89 8.15
C SER A 367 12.88 8.03 7.17
N PHE A 368 14.13 7.74 7.48
CA PHE A 368 14.95 6.71 6.85
C PHE A 368 16.00 6.22 7.86
N GLY A 369 16.60 5.08 7.59
CA GLY A 369 17.54 4.47 8.52
C GLY A 369 16.85 3.83 9.74
N TYR A 370 17.62 3.62 10.77
CA TYR A 370 17.15 3.00 12.01
C TYR A 370 16.46 4.00 12.94
N THR A 371 15.46 3.52 13.67
CA THR A 371 15.01 4.22 14.88
C THR A 371 16.07 4.14 15.97
N GLU A 372 15.97 4.98 17.01
CA GLU A 372 16.87 4.92 18.18
C GLU A 372 16.88 3.52 18.82
N GLU A 373 15.71 2.88 18.94
CA GLU A 373 15.57 1.54 19.49
C GLU A 373 16.30 0.51 18.63
N GLN A 374 16.03 0.49 17.31
CA GLN A 374 16.67 -0.42 16.36
C GLN A 374 18.18 -0.26 16.30
N ALA A 375 18.67 0.99 16.33
CA ALA A 375 20.10 1.25 16.33
C ALA A 375 20.79 0.69 17.59
N LYS A 376 20.16 0.85 18.76
CA LYS A 376 20.65 0.28 20.04
C LYS A 376 20.63 -1.26 20.02
N GLU A 377 19.56 -1.85 19.51
CA GLU A 377 19.45 -3.31 19.37
C GLU A 377 20.53 -3.91 18.45
N LYS A 378 20.94 -3.15 17.42
CA LYS A 378 22.07 -3.50 16.54
C LYS A 378 23.44 -3.23 17.15
N GLY A 379 23.51 -2.69 18.37
CA GLY A 379 24.78 -2.47 19.11
C GLY A 379 25.48 -1.16 18.78
N PHE A 380 24.82 -0.21 18.12
CA PHE A 380 25.41 1.11 17.87
C PHE A 380 25.44 1.96 19.15
N ASP A 381 26.52 2.74 19.33
CA ASP A 381 26.59 3.81 20.34
C ASP A 381 25.84 5.03 19.82
N VAL A 382 24.59 5.21 20.27
CA VAL A 382 23.65 6.19 19.72
C VAL A 382 23.72 7.50 20.47
N LYS A 383 23.94 8.60 19.74
CA LYS A 383 23.75 9.97 20.22
C LYS A 383 22.52 10.58 19.57
N VAL A 384 21.57 11.04 20.41
CA VAL A 384 20.32 11.62 19.94
C VAL A 384 20.42 13.14 19.97
N ALA A 385 20.08 13.77 18.84
CA ALA A 385 19.92 15.22 18.75
C ALA A 385 18.52 15.56 18.24
N LYS A 386 17.93 16.65 18.75
CA LYS A 386 16.60 17.11 18.36
C LYS A 386 16.66 18.57 17.93
N PHE A 387 15.96 18.90 16.85
CA PHE A 387 15.78 20.27 16.39
C PHE A 387 14.28 20.52 16.22
N PRO A 388 13.70 21.48 16.99
CA PRO A 388 12.26 21.75 16.92
C PRO A 388 11.92 22.49 15.63
N PHE A 389 10.85 22.07 14.94
CA PHE A 389 10.35 22.76 13.75
C PHE A 389 9.94 24.21 14.02
N SER A 390 9.55 24.56 15.25
CA SER A 390 9.31 25.95 15.68
C SER A 390 10.54 26.87 15.56
N ALA A 391 11.74 26.31 15.43
CA ALA A 391 12.98 27.06 15.17
C ALA A 391 13.37 27.07 13.68
N ASN A 392 12.55 26.49 12.80
CA ASN A 392 12.79 26.44 11.36
C ASN A 392 11.86 27.43 10.65
N GLY A 393 12.44 28.47 10.01
CA GLY A 393 11.67 29.54 9.37
C GLY A 393 10.70 29.04 8.28
N LYS A 394 11.08 28.02 7.48
CA LYS A 394 10.19 27.45 6.45
C LYS A 394 9.04 26.65 7.07
N ALA A 395 9.26 26.00 8.20
CA ALA A 395 8.20 25.25 8.89
C ALA A 395 7.21 26.16 9.63
N MET A 396 7.60 27.40 9.93
CA MET A 396 6.75 28.41 10.59
C MET A 396 6.00 29.27 9.58
N GLY A 397 6.43 29.38 8.34
CA GLY A 397 5.77 30.07 7.22
C GLY A 397 5.01 29.12 6.34
#